data_dd3a71fa62269701565be698336ad471
#
_entry.id   dd3a71fa62269701565be698336ad471
#
_cell.length_a   1.000
_cell.length_b   1.000
_cell.length_c   1.000
_cell.angle_alpha   90.00
_cell.angle_beta   90.00
_cell.angle_gamma   90.00
#
_symmetry.space_group_name_H-M   'P 1'
#
loop_
_entity.id
_entity.type
_entity.pdbx_description
1 polymer ?
#
loop_
_entity_poly.entity_id
_entity_poly.type
_entity_poly.pdbx_seq_one_letter_code
_entity_poly.pdbx_strand_id
1 'polypeptide(L)'
;GCIIAALTGIVIFGGVARIAKVAEWMVPIMAGLYLLIALGVTLMNIEKLPQVFNAIFSSAFDLQAVAGGGMGAALMTGIKRGLFSNEAGMGSVPNAAATASASHPVKQGLIQAFGVFVDTLLVCSASAFIVLLSDGYTEGKLTGIELVQQSLSQHLGPWAPSFLAGMICLFAFSSIVGNYYYGEINIGFIS
;
A
#
# COMPACT_ATOMS: atom_id res chain seq x y z
N GLY A 1 3.39 -13.61 15.62
CA GLY A 1 4.75 -13.94 15.15
C GLY A 1 4.86 -15.39 14.68
N CYS A 2 4.67 -16.41 15.56
CA CYS A 2 4.92 -17.83 15.26
C CYS A 2 4.12 -18.38 14.06
N ILE A 3 2.84 -18.02 13.94
CA ILE A 3 1.99 -18.46 12.81
C ILE A 3 2.52 -17.93 11.48
N ILE A 4 2.84 -16.63 11.42
CA ILE A 4 3.39 -16.01 10.21
C ILE A 4 4.75 -16.65 9.88
N ALA A 5 5.62 -16.86 10.85
CA ALA A 5 6.91 -17.51 10.65
C ALA A 5 6.76 -18.95 10.09
N ALA A 6 5.85 -19.74 10.63
CA ALA A 6 5.58 -21.10 10.15
C ALA A 6 5.04 -21.11 8.72
N LEU A 7 4.05 -20.24 8.40
CA LEU A 7 3.51 -20.09 7.05
C LEU A 7 4.58 -19.63 6.05
N THR A 8 5.39 -18.65 6.45
CA THR A 8 6.49 -18.15 5.64
C THR A 8 7.50 -19.29 5.36
N GLY A 9 7.88 -20.04 6.37
CA GLY A 9 8.76 -21.20 6.21
C GLY A 9 8.22 -22.20 5.18
N ILE A 10 6.95 -22.59 5.29
CA ILE A 10 6.31 -23.53 4.35
C ILE A 10 6.37 -23.03 2.90
N VAL A 11 6.21 -21.72 2.69
CA VAL A 11 6.25 -21.14 1.34
C VAL A 11 7.68 -21.05 0.83
N ILE A 12 8.61 -20.56 1.64
CA ILE A 12 10.02 -20.37 1.29
C ILE A 12 10.70 -21.71 0.94
N PHE A 13 10.51 -22.75 1.73
CA PHE A 13 11.09 -24.07 1.45
C PHE A 13 10.53 -24.71 0.15
N GLY A 14 9.51 -24.13 -0.46
CA GLY A 14 8.99 -24.52 -1.77
C GLY A 14 9.71 -23.87 -2.96
N GLY A 15 10.66 -22.96 -2.73
CA GLY A 15 11.44 -22.25 -3.74
C GLY A 15 10.68 -21.16 -4.49
N VAL A 16 11.38 -20.46 -5.39
CA VAL A 16 10.91 -19.29 -6.15
C VAL A 16 9.56 -19.53 -6.86
N ALA A 17 9.37 -20.71 -7.46
CA ALA A 17 8.14 -21.04 -8.19
C ALA A 17 6.91 -21.07 -7.26
N ARG A 18 7.07 -21.56 -6.03
CA ARG A 18 5.99 -21.58 -5.03
C ARG A 18 5.69 -20.19 -4.50
N ILE A 19 6.72 -19.40 -4.28
CA ILE A 19 6.61 -18.01 -3.87
C ILE A 19 5.79 -17.23 -4.89
N ALA A 20 6.15 -17.32 -6.19
CA ALA A 20 5.44 -16.67 -7.27
C ALA A 20 3.97 -17.09 -7.33
N LYS A 21 3.68 -18.39 -7.24
CA LYS A 21 2.30 -18.90 -7.29
C LYS A 21 1.45 -18.46 -6.11
N VAL A 22 2.01 -18.39 -4.91
CA VAL A 22 1.30 -17.87 -3.72
C VAL A 22 1.02 -16.39 -3.88
N ALA A 23 2.00 -15.60 -4.33
CA ALA A 23 1.83 -14.16 -4.54
C ALA A 23 0.80 -13.86 -5.64
N GLU A 24 0.80 -14.61 -6.73
CA GLU A 24 -0.13 -14.46 -7.87
C GLU A 24 -1.61 -14.52 -7.44
N TRP A 25 -1.95 -15.38 -6.48
CA TRP A 25 -3.32 -15.53 -5.99
C TRP A 25 -3.63 -14.62 -4.80
N MET A 26 -2.70 -14.53 -3.86
CA MET A 26 -2.91 -13.83 -2.60
C MET A 26 -3.00 -12.31 -2.80
N VAL A 27 -2.10 -11.73 -3.61
CA VAL A 27 -2.02 -10.28 -3.77
C VAL A 27 -3.27 -9.68 -4.42
N PRO A 28 -3.82 -10.22 -5.54
CA PRO A 28 -5.05 -9.68 -6.11
C PRO A 28 -6.27 -9.81 -5.20
N ILE A 29 -6.40 -10.93 -4.48
CA ILE A 29 -7.51 -11.13 -3.52
C ILE A 29 -7.43 -10.11 -2.40
N MET A 30 -6.25 -9.96 -1.81
CA MET A 30 -5.99 -9.02 -0.73
C MET A 30 -6.24 -7.57 -1.17
N ALA A 31 -5.67 -7.15 -2.30
CA ALA A 31 -5.88 -5.82 -2.85
C ALA A 31 -7.35 -5.59 -3.24
N GLY A 32 -7.99 -6.58 -3.86
CA GLY A 32 -9.40 -6.52 -4.25
C GLY A 32 -10.33 -6.33 -3.05
N LEU A 33 -10.15 -7.09 -1.98
CA LEU A 33 -10.94 -6.95 -0.75
C LEU A 33 -10.76 -5.57 -0.13
N TYR A 34 -9.52 -5.08 -0.07
CA TYR A 34 -9.24 -3.75 0.46
C TYR A 34 -9.89 -2.64 -0.38
N LEU A 35 -9.76 -2.72 -1.69
CA LEU A 35 -10.37 -1.76 -2.61
C LEU A 35 -11.89 -1.79 -2.58
N LEU A 36 -12.51 -2.97 -2.44
CA LEU A 36 -13.96 -3.09 -2.30
C LEU A 36 -14.47 -2.40 -1.04
N ILE A 37 -13.77 -2.56 0.07
CA ILE A 37 -14.12 -1.86 1.32
C ILE A 37 -13.94 -0.35 1.18
N ALA A 38 -12.81 0.09 0.61
CA ALA A 38 -12.58 1.51 0.36
C ALA A 38 -13.64 2.12 -0.55
N LEU A 39 -14.03 1.41 -1.59
CA LEU A 39 -15.12 1.81 -2.48
C LEU A 39 -16.45 1.90 -1.73
N GLY A 40 -16.76 0.90 -0.90
CA GLY A 40 -17.96 0.91 -0.05
C GLY A 40 -18.00 2.12 0.87
N VAL A 41 -16.91 2.40 1.59
CA VAL A 41 -16.79 3.60 2.46
C VAL A 41 -16.96 4.88 1.66
N THR A 42 -16.36 4.96 0.48
CA THR A 42 -16.44 6.14 -0.40
C THR A 42 -17.88 6.35 -0.90
N LEU A 43 -18.56 5.29 -1.33
CA LEU A 43 -19.95 5.38 -1.79
C LEU A 43 -20.93 5.75 -0.66
N MET A 44 -20.71 5.23 0.55
CA MET A 44 -21.52 5.58 1.72
C MET A 44 -21.37 7.06 2.13
N ASN A 45 -20.25 7.68 1.79
CA ASN A 45 -19.93 9.07 2.14
C ASN A 45 -19.77 9.97 0.90
N ILE A 46 -20.45 9.65 -0.20
CA ILE A 46 -20.31 10.35 -1.48
C ILE A 46 -20.58 11.86 -1.37
N GLU A 47 -21.48 12.26 -0.47
CA GLU A 47 -21.84 13.66 -0.21
C GLU A 47 -20.67 14.46 0.40
N LYS A 48 -19.76 13.80 1.12
CA LYS A 48 -18.58 14.43 1.71
C LYS A 48 -17.41 14.58 0.72
N LEU A 49 -17.44 13.87 -0.42
CA LEU A 49 -16.35 13.91 -1.41
C LEU A 49 -15.97 15.32 -1.89
N PRO A 50 -16.93 16.21 -2.25
CA PRO A 50 -16.57 17.57 -2.67
C PRO A 50 -15.84 18.34 -1.58
N GLN A 51 -16.19 18.11 -0.31
CA GLN A 51 -15.54 18.75 0.85
C GLN A 51 -14.11 18.23 1.02
N VAL A 52 -13.90 16.91 0.86
CA VAL A 52 -12.57 16.30 0.92
C VAL A 52 -11.67 16.85 -0.18
N PHE A 53 -12.15 16.91 -1.41
CA PHE A 53 -11.37 17.51 -2.51
C PHE A 53 -11.04 18.98 -2.24
N ASN A 54 -12.01 19.76 -1.79
CA ASN A 54 -11.77 21.16 -1.44
C ASN A 54 -10.72 21.27 -0.31
N ALA A 55 -10.79 20.43 0.72
CA ALA A 55 -9.80 20.40 1.80
C ALA A 55 -8.40 20.04 1.29
N ILE A 56 -8.28 19.07 0.39
CA ILE A 56 -6.99 18.68 -0.21
C ILE A 56 -6.40 19.87 -0.99
N PHE A 57 -7.19 20.48 -1.89
CA PHE A 57 -6.69 21.57 -2.73
C PHE A 57 -6.41 22.82 -1.92
N SER A 58 -7.28 23.22 -1.00
CA SER A 58 -7.07 24.40 -0.17
C SER A 58 -5.83 24.23 0.72
N SER A 59 -5.63 23.08 1.34
CA SER A 59 -4.45 22.80 2.16
C SER A 59 -3.16 22.70 1.35
N ALA A 60 -3.23 22.20 0.11
CA ALA A 60 -2.06 22.09 -0.76
C ALA A 60 -1.53 23.48 -1.22
N PHE A 61 -2.41 24.46 -1.34
CA PHE A 61 -2.09 25.82 -1.82
C PHE A 61 -2.26 26.90 -0.74
N ASP A 62 -2.31 26.52 0.54
CA ASP A 62 -2.43 27.47 1.64
C ASP A 62 -1.16 28.30 1.79
N LEU A 63 -1.28 29.61 1.50
CA LEU A 63 -0.18 30.57 1.60
C LEU A 63 0.36 30.74 3.02
N GLN A 64 -0.44 30.50 4.05
CA GLN A 64 0.01 30.55 5.45
C GLN A 64 0.90 29.34 5.78
N ALA A 65 0.57 28.14 5.27
CA ALA A 65 1.41 26.96 5.38
C ALA A 65 2.75 27.15 4.63
N VAL A 66 2.72 27.86 3.51
CA VAL A 66 3.93 28.24 2.75
C VAL A 66 4.85 29.14 3.57
N ALA A 67 4.29 30.18 4.19
CA ALA A 67 5.05 31.15 4.99
C ALA A 67 5.69 30.53 6.25
N GLY A 68 5.05 29.50 6.83
CA GLY A 68 5.55 28.77 8.01
C GLY A 68 6.51 27.61 7.70
N GLY A 69 6.92 27.42 6.44
CA GLY A 69 7.73 26.25 6.04
C GLY A 69 6.95 24.93 6.00
N GLY A 70 5.65 24.95 6.29
CA GLY A 70 4.79 23.76 6.32
C GLY A 70 4.63 23.11 4.95
N MET A 71 4.61 23.87 3.86
CA MET A 71 4.53 23.33 2.50
C MET A 71 5.75 22.48 2.14
N GLY A 72 6.95 22.92 2.52
CA GLY A 72 8.17 22.14 2.29
C GLY A 72 8.16 20.81 3.05
N ALA A 73 7.69 20.82 4.29
CA ALA A 73 7.56 19.62 5.10
C ALA A 73 6.49 18.66 4.55
N ALA A 74 5.34 19.19 4.14
CA ALA A 74 4.25 18.40 3.52
C ALA A 74 4.69 17.78 2.18
N LEU A 75 5.33 18.59 1.31
CA LEU A 75 5.87 18.11 0.05
C LEU A 75 6.94 17.02 0.26
N MET A 76 7.87 17.26 1.17
CA MET A 76 8.92 16.29 1.50
C MET A 76 8.33 14.98 2.06
N THR A 77 7.34 15.08 2.94
CA THR A 77 6.66 13.91 3.49
C THR A 77 5.89 13.16 2.41
N GLY A 78 5.15 13.86 1.56
CA GLY A 78 4.41 13.28 0.45
C GLY A 78 5.34 12.55 -0.53
N ILE A 79 6.43 13.17 -0.94
CA ILE A 79 7.43 12.55 -1.83
C ILE A 79 8.04 11.31 -1.17
N LYS A 80 8.49 11.40 0.08
CA LYS A 80 9.06 10.25 0.81
C LYS A 80 8.08 9.08 0.91
N ARG A 81 6.81 9.36 1.23
CA ARG A 81 5.78 8.32 1.36
C ARG A 81 5.43 7.70 0.01
N GLY A 82 5.30 8.50 -1.05
CA GLY A 82 5.05 8.01 -2.40
C GLY A 82 6.20 7.15 -2.94
N LEU A 83 7.44 7.60 -2.79
CA LEU A 83 8.62 6.82 -3.18
C LEU A 83 8.72 5.50 -2.40
N PHE A 84 8.38 5.51 -1.12
CA PHE A 84 8.39 4.31 -0.28
C PHE A 84 7.31 3.31 -0.70
N SER A 85 6.07 3.75 -0.91
CA SER A 85 4.96 2.89 -1.34
C SER A 85 5.23 2.20 -2.68
N ASN A 86 5.83 2.92 -3.62
CA ASN A 86 6.17 2.40 -4.94
C ASN A 86 7.55 1.72 -5.00
N GLU A 87 8.25 1.60 -3.86
CA GLU A 87 9.61 1.05 -3.78
C GLU A 87 10.58 1.70 -4.78
N ALA A 88 10.33 2.97 -5.13
CA ALA A 88 11.07 3.68 -6.16
C ALA A 88 12.53 3.92 -5.74
N GLY A 89 13.48 3.43 -6.54
CA GLY A 89 14.90 3.54 -6.27
C GLY A 89 15.47 2.53 -5.27
N MET A 90 14.64 1.64 -4.70
CA MET A 90 15.08 0.63 -3.71
C MET A 90 15.68 -0.63 -4.37
N GLY A 91 15.47 -0.82 -5.68
CA GLY A 91 16.00 -1.98 -6.41
C GLY A 91 15.11 -3.22 -6.38
N SER A 92 14.01 -3.24 -5.63
CA SER A 92 13.08 -4.38 -5.54
C SER A 92 12.40 -4.68 -6.88
N VAL A 93 11.94 -3.65 -7.58
CA VAL A 93 11.28 -3.78 -8.89
C VAL A 93 12.22 -4.41 -9.95
N PRO A 94 13.48 -3.97 -10.13
CA PRO A 94 14.44 -4.64 -11.00
C PRO A 94 14.71 -6.09 -10.62
N ASN A 95 14.81 -6.41 -9.34
CA ASN A 95 15.00 -7.78 -8.87
C ASN A 95 13.83 -8.69 -9.26
N ALA A 96 12.60 -8.25 -9.07
CA ALA A 96 11.43 -8.99 -9.52
C ALA A 96 11.36 -9.11 -11.05
N ALA A 97 11.73 -8.04 -11.77
CA ALA A 97 11.73 -8.02 -13.22
C ALA A 97 12.78 -8.96 -13.84
N ALA A 98 13.93 -9.14 -13.19
CA ALA A 98 15.04 -9.96 -13.69
C ALA A 98 14.68 -11.44 -13.86
N THR A 99 13.73 -11.95 -13.07
CA THR A 99 13.29 -13.35 -13.15
C THR A 99 12.06 -13.55 -14.05
N ALA A 100 11.49 -12.47 -14.57
CA ALA A 100 10.29 -12.55 -15.39
C ALA A 100 10.61 -13.09 -16.79
N SER A 101 9.86 -14.10 -17.22
CA SER A 101 9.93 -14.61 -18.59
C SER A 101 9.13 -13.71 -19.53
N ALA A 102 9.79 -12.74 -20.15
CA ALA A 102 9.19 -11.79 -21.08
C ALA A 102 9.85 -11.87 -22.44
N SER A 103 9.04 -11.72 -23.51
CA SER A 103 9.55 -11.75 -24.89
C SER A 103 10.43 -10.54 -25.24
N HIS A 104 10.35 -9.47 -24.46
CA HIS A 104 11.17 -8.26 -24.63
C HIS A 104 11.24 -7.49 -23.29
N PRO A 105 12.43 -6.96 -22.90
CA PRO A 105 12.61 -6.24 -21.65
C PRO A 105 11.65 -5.04 -21.47
N VAL A 106 11.33 -4.32 -22.56
CA VAL A 106 10.41 -3.19 -22.53
C VAL A 106 9.01 -3.58 -22.06
N LYS A 107 8.53 -4.78 -22.40
CA LYS A 107 7.22 -5.26 -21.90
C LYS A 107 7.22 -5.37 -20.39
N GLN A 108 8.28 -5.92 -19.83
CA GLN A 108 8.40 -6.03 -18.37
C GLN A 108 8.49 -4.66 -17.71
N GLY A 109 9.24 -3.73 -18.29
CA GLY A 109 9.29 -2.34 -17.82
C GLY A 109 7.92 -1.66 -17.83
N LEU A 110 7.11 -1.84 -18.88
CA LEU A 110 5.76 -1.30 -18.96
C LEU A 110 4.81 -1.91 -17.92
N ILE A 111 4.91 -3.23 -17.66
CA ILE A 111 4.14 -3.91 -16.63
C ILE A 111 4.46 -3.32 -15.24
N GLN A 112 5.74 -3.11 -14.94
CA GLN A 112 6.17 -2.53 -13.68
C GLN A 112 5.69 -1.07 -13.54
N ALA A 113 5.80 -0.26 -14.59
CA ALA A 113 5.29 1.11 -14.60
C ALA A 113 3.77 1.15 -14.38
N PHE A 114 3.03 0.23 -15.01
CA PHE A 114 1.59 0.10 -14.78
C PHE A 114 1.26 -0.31 -13.34
N GLY A 115 2.05 -1.18 -12.74
CA GLY A 115 1.93 -1.56 -11.33
C GLY A 115 2.04 -0.37 -10.39
N VAL A 116 3.03 0.50 -10.59
CA VAL A 116 3.20 1.75 -9.83
C VAL A 116 1.99 2.68 -9.98
N PHE A 117 1.45 2.79 -11.20
CA PHE A 117 0.26 3.60 -11.47
C PHE A 117 -0.95 3.06 -10.71
N VAL A 118 -1.19 1.73 -10.74
CA VAL A 118 -2.28 1.07 -10.01
C VAL A 118 -2.12 1.25 -8.50
N ASP A 119 -0.92 1.02 -7.95
CA ASP A 119 -0.66 1.21 -6.52
C ASP A 119 -1.00 2.65 -6.08
N THR A 120 -0.47 3.64 -6.79
CA THR A 120 -0.65 5.04 -6.41
C THR A 120 -2.10 5.51 -6.57
N LEU A 121 -2.72 5.26 -7.72
CA LEU A 121 -4.05 5.80 -8.01
C LEU A 121 -5.19 5.00 -7.40
N LEU A 122 -5.03 3.70 -7.19
CA LEU A 122 -6.10 2.91 -6.60
C LEU A 122 -5.85 2.66 -5.12
N VAL A 123 -4.74 2.03 -4.75
CA VAL A 123 -4.51 1.57 -3.36
C VAL A 123 -4.22 2.74 -2.42
N CYS A 124 -3.31 3.64 -2.80
CA CYS A 124 -2.97 4.78 -1.96
C CYS A 124 -4.13 5.78 -1.87
N SER A 125 -4.86 6.04 -2.97
CA SER A 125 -6.04 6.91 -2.94
C SER A 125 -7.18 6.31 -2.12
N ALA A 126 -7.40 4.99 -2.20
CA ALA A 126 -8.36 4.29 -1.37
C ALA A 126 -8.08 4.48 0.13
N SER A 127 -6.82 4.33 0.53
CA SER A 127 -6.39 4.57 1.91
C SER A 127 -6.60 6.02 2.34
N ALA A 128 -6.28 6.97 1.46
CA ALA A 128 -6.49 8.40 1.72
C ALA A 128 -7.98 8.72 1.90
N PHE A 129 -8.87 8.21 1.05
CA PHE A 129 -10.31 8.44 1.19
C PHE A 129 -10.89 7.83 2.47
N ILE A 130 -10.48 6.62 2.86
CA ILE A 130 -10.92 6.02 4.14
C ILE A 130 -10.63 6.97 5.31
N VAL A 131 -9.44 7.59 5.32
CA VAL A 131 -9.03 8.49 6.40
C VAL A 131 -9.71 9.86 6.29
N LEU A 132 -9.70 10.47 5.10
CA LEU A 132 -10.20 11.83 4.90
C LEU A 132 -11.73 11.95 4.99
N LEU A 133 -12.45 10.86 4.76
CA LEU A 133 -13.91 10.80 4.94
C LEU A 133 -14.31 10.58 6.41
N SER A 134 -13.36 10.24 7.29
CA SER A 134 -13.59 10.10 8.73
C SER A 134 -13.30 11.41 9.46
N ASP A 135 -13.86 11.58 10.65
CA ASP A 135 -13.61 12.75 11.48
C ASP A 135 -12.30 12.62 12.30
N GLY A 136 -11.72 11.41 12.35
CA GLY A 136 -10.56 11.10 13.19
C GLY A 136 -9.26 11.79 12.81
N TYR A 137 -9.08 12.20 11.54
CA TYR A 137 -7.85 12.87 11.11
C TYR A 137 -7.74 14.31 11.64
N THR A 138 -8.87 14.96 11.92
CA THR A 138 -8.90 16.35 12.42
C THR A 138 -8.44 16.47 13.87
N GLU A 139 -8.52 15.40 14.65
CA GLU A 139 -8.11 15.38 16.05
C GLU A 139 -6.59 15.36 16.24
N GLY A 140 -5.82 14.95 15.22
CA GLY A 140 -4.35 14.97 15.22
C GLY A 140 -3.67 14.07 16.27
N LYS A 141 -4.43 13.21 16.95
CA LYS A 141 -3.94 12.35 18.06
C LYS A 141 -3.40 11.00 17.58
N LEU A 142 -3.92 10.48 16.48
CA LEU A 142 -3.58 9.16 15.96
C LEU A 142 -2.78 9.27 14.68
N THR A 143 -1.89 8.32 14.45
CA THR A 143 -1.05 8.27 13.25
C THR A 143 -0.97 6.85 12.70
N GLY A 144 -0.68 6.74 11.40
CA GLY A 144 -0.44 5.45 10.74
C GLY A 144 -1.64 4.52 10.80
N ILE A 145 -1.40 3.27 11.21
CA ILE A 145 -2.42 2.22 11.18
C ILE A 145 -3.54 2.43 12.18
N GLU A 146 -3.26 3.06 13.31
CA GLU A 146 -4.27 3.36 14.34
C GLU A 146 -5.31 4.32 13.81
N LEU A 147 -4.89 5.32 13.02
CA LEU A 147 -5.79 6.25 12.35
C LEU A 147 -6.68 5.54 11.32
N VAL A 148 -6.11 4.66 10.51
CA VAL A 148 -6.88 3.85 9.53
C VAL A 148 -7.89 2.95 10.24
N GLN A 149 -7.48 2.33 11.36
CA GLN A 149 -8.33 1.45 12.16
C GLN A 149 -9.52 2.21 12.74
N GLN A 150 -9.28 3.39 13.32
CA GLN A 150 -10.33 4.24 13.85
C GLN A 150 -11.27 4.70 12.74
N SER A 151 -10.72 5.14 11.61
CA SER A 151 -11.51 5.60 10.46
C SER A 151 -12.43 4.50 9.92
N LEU A 152 -11.91 3.29 9.75
CA LEU A 152 -12.70 2.14 9.33
C LEU A 152 -13.78 1.78 10.36
N SER A 153 -13.47 1.88 11.65
CA SER A 153 -14.46 1.61 12.72
C SER A 153 -15.60 2.59 12.71
N GLN A 154 -15.35 3.86 12.40
CA GLN A 154 -16.41 4.86 12.25
C GLN A 154 -17.34 4.56 11.08
N HIS A 155 -16.82 4.06 9.96
CA HIS A 155 -17.61 3.79 8.76
C HIS A 155 -18.33 2.45 8.79
N LEU A 156 -17.69 1.41 9.29
CA LEU A 156 -18.13 0.02 9.17
C LEU A 156 -18.52 -0.64 10.51
N GLY A 157 -18.24 0.04 11.62
CA GLY A 157 -18.58 -0.47 12.95
C GLY A 157 -17.51 -1.39 13.56
N PRO A 158 -17.87 -2.13 14.64
CA PRO A 158 -16.91 -2.81 15.53
C PRO A 158 -16.19 -4.01 14.91
N TRP A 159 -16.60 -4.52 13.76
CA TRP A 159 -15.92 -5.63 13.07
C TRP A 159 -14.71 -5.18 12.24
N ALA A 160 -14.67 -3.90 11.87
CA ALA A 160 -13.64 -3.33 11.00
C ALA A 160 -12.20 -3.48 11.53
N PRO A 161 -11.92 -3.31 12.83
CA PRO A 161 -10.59 -3.56 13.37
C PRO A 161 -10.10 -4.99 13.18
N SER A 162 -10.98 -5.98 13.36
CA SER A 162 -10.63 -7.39 13.18
C SER A 162 -10.35 -7.71 11.72
N PHE A 163 -11.14 -7.16 10.81
CA PHE A 163 -10.89 -7.25 9.36
C PHE A 163 -9.54 -6.64 9.00
N LEU A 164 -9.28 -5.41 9.46
CA LEU A 164 -8.01 -4.72 9.18
C LEU A 164 -6.81 -5.49 9.75
N ALA A 165 -6.92 -6.06 10.94
CA ALA A 165 -5.87 -6.90 11.52
C ALA A 165 -5.57 -8.12 10.64
N GLY A 166 -6.58 -8.78 10.09
CA GLY A 166 -6.42 -9.86 9.12
C GLY A 166 -5.71 -9.39 7.84
N MET A 167 -6.11 -8.23 7.30
CA MET A 167 -5.47 -7.64 6.13
C MET A 167 -3.99 -7.30 6.39
N ILE A 168 -3.68 -6.71 7.55
CA ILE A 168 -2.29 -6.40 7.93
C ILE A 168 -1.45 -7.68 8.04
N CYS A 169 -2.01 -8.75 8.60
CA CYS A 169 -1.31 -10.04 8.63
C CYS A 169 -0.98 -10.56 7.23
N LEU A 170 -1.90 -10.44 6.28
CA LEU A 170 -1.67 -10.84 4.89
C LEU A 170 -0.62 -9.94 4.21
N PHE A 171 -0.70 -8.62 4.39
CA PHE A 171 0.29 -7.68 3.87
C PHE A 171 1.68 -7.92 4.45
N ALA A 172 1.78 -8.15 5.76
CA ALA A 172 3.05 -8.47 6.41
C ALA A 172 3.63 -9.78 5.89
N PHE A 173 2.79 -10.80 5.73
CA PHE A 173 3.20 -12.09 5.19
C PHE A 173 3.73 -11.93 3.74
N SER A 174 3.00 -11.23 2.87
CA SER A 174 3.43 -10.99 1.48
C SER A 174 4.75 -10.22 1.42
N SER A 175 4.94 -9.23 2.29
CA SER A 175 6.18 -8.44 2.37
C SER A 175 7.37 -9.30 2.81
N ILE A 176 7.19 -10.18 3.80
CA ILE A 176 8.26 -11.08 4.26
C ILE A 176 8.67 -12.04 3.13
N VAL A 177 7.68 -12.64 2.45
CA VAL A 177 7.93 -13.55 1.33
C VAL A 177 8.61 -12.83 0.16
N GLY A 178 8.18 -11.60 -0.16
CA GLY A 178 8.79 -10.77 -1.20
C GLY A 178 10.24 -10.39 -0.89
N ASN A 179 10.52 -9.96 0.35
CA ASN A 179 11.89 -9.63 0.76
C ASN A 179 12.83 -10.84 0.74
N TYR A 180 12.33 -12.00 1.13
CA TYR A 180 13.10 -13.25 1.00
C TYR A 180 13.43 -13.54 -0.48
N TYR A 181 12.44 -13.41 -1.36
CA TYR A 181 12.61 -13.61 -2.79
C TYR A 181 13.70 -12.70 -3.39
N TYR A 182 13.72 -11.42 -3.02
CA TYR A 182 14.79 -10.51 -3.46
C TYR A 182 16.17 -10.95 -2.96
N GLY A 183 16.25 -11.42 -1.72
CA GLY A 183 17.50 -11.96 -1.16
C GLY A 183 17.99 -13.22 -1.91
N GLU A 184 17.09 -14.16 -2.18
CA GLU A 184 17.39 -15.42 -2.87
C GLU A 184 17.92 -15.17 -4.29
N ILE A 185 17.28 -14.28 -5.06
CA ILE A 185 17.72 -13.93 -6.41
C ILE A 185 19.13 -13.32 -6.41
N ASN A 186 19.40 -12.39 -5.50
CA ASN A 186 20.69 -11.72 -5.42
C ASN A 186 21.81 -12.70 -5.01
N ILE A 187 21.55 -13.61 -4.09
CA ILE A 187 22.51 -14.64 -3.68
C ILE A 187 22.75 -15.60 -4.84
N GLY A 188 21.70 -16.04 -5.54
CA GLY A 188 21.81 -16.91 -6.69
C GLY A 188 22.54 -16.28 -7.89
N PHE A 189 22.57 -14.95 -7.97
CA PHE A 189 23.35 -14.23 -8.99
C PHE A 189 24.85 -14.20 -8.67
N ILE A 190 25.23 -14.23 -7.40
CA ILE A 190 26.63 -14.16 -6.96
C ILE A 190 27.27 -15.55 -6.91
N SER A 191 26.52 -16.61 -6.70
CA SER A 191 26.97 -18.00 -6.58
C SER A 191 26.88 -18.77 -7.89
#